data_3e260798775adb5e8547ad2220cd9fa4
#
_entry.id   3e260798775adb5e8547ad2220cd9fa4
#
_cell.length_a   1.000
_cell.length_b   1.000
_cell.length_c   1.000
_cell.angle_alpha   90.00
_cell.angle_beta   90.00
_cell.angle_gamma   90.00
#
_symmetry.space_group_name_H-M   'P 1'
#
loop_
_entity.id
_entity.type
_entity.pdbx_description
1 polymer ?
#
loop_
_entity_poly.entity_id
_entity_poly.type
_entity_poly.pdbx_seq_one_letter_code
_entity_poly.pdbx_strand_id
1 'polypeptide(L)'
;FYSAMADVDKQQNVPLLEQVEEKKTKLPFCIFLLCNGAVGAGILTLTSAVGKVGWGMGLCLYVFFGVFAGFANMMLQKVFDYTKENTYSGIGKAIYGKWFEGFVEVIQFLYSIGTCCGYAIIIANELDLSVSFLTEGKEVPASLQFLTERSWLLVIATIFVILPPSLMRKITALRYTSIVAISGILYITIVMMYRAFTTHSCGLAEAANYVCDHAHCLIEANAMKANYTGFDECSLLCEGCEPDPVKSSLRSFIFNKDLFAVLPIFCFGHCSQVQFIPIVADMEKPTKKRVGTVVFFAYFLIFSLYVMNSMSGYFGFCGYSASNVLDSYPALDKLILVGRLIISFALCFTFPLYGYSVREAIVKMFHLQNTAYWKLALVTIVMVLSCMTVGIFFNDLSTVIGITGAIFGASLMAIIPSLLFFKWTKITDCKHKWWNYTLASFYLLLGLVMAVVGTVVTLVK
;
A
#
# COMPACT_ATOMS: atom_id res chain seq x y z
N PHE A 1 41.56 -33.88 -13.83
CA PHE A 1 41.33 -32.55 -13.22
C PHE A 1 41.15 -31.47 -14.29
N TYR A 2 41.89 -31.42 -15.37
CA TYR A 2 41.74 -30.45 -16.45
C TYR A 2 40.48 -30.64 -17.31
N SER A 3 39.97 -31.86 -17.46
CA SER A 3 38.71 -32.12 -18.19
C SER A 3 37.47 -31.71 -17.40
N ALA A 4 37.51 -31.78 -16.06
CA ALA A 4 36.41 -31.34 -15.19
C ALA A 4 36.33 -29.82 -15.08
N MET A 5 37.43 -29.06 -15.26
CA MET A 5 37.39 -27.60 -15.33
C MET A 5 36.89 -27.08 -16.68
N ALA A 6 37.11 -27.79 -17.78
CA ALA A 6 36.61 -27.41 -19.09
C ALA A 6 35.09 -27.60 -19.23
N ASP A 7 34.49 -28.52 -18.46
CA ASP A 7 33.03 -28.68 -18.42
C ASP A 7 32.29 -27.65 -17.52
N VAL A 8 33.02 -27.10 -16.52
CA VAL A 8 32.48 -26.00 -15.68
C VAL A 8 32.44 -24.66 -16.46
N ASP A 9 33.42 -24.40 -17.32
CA ASP A 9 33.44 -23.20 -18.18
C ASP A 9 32.39 -23.25 -19.32
N LYS A 10 32.01 -24.44 -19.78
CA LYS A 10 30.94 -24.60 -20.76
C LYS A 10 29.54 -24.40 -20.17
N GLN A 11 29.35 -24.55 -18.86
CA GLN A 11 28.09 -24.25 -18.19
C GLN A 11 27.92 -22.75 -17.85
N GLN A 12 28.97 -21.92 -17.96
CA GLN A 12 28.87 -20.48 -17.73
C GLN A 12 28.46 -19.67 -18.96
N ASN A 13 28.41 -20.25 -20.16
CA ASN A 13 27.99 -19.60 -21.40
C ASN A 13 26.65 -20.08 -21.94
N VAL A 14 25.81 -20.66 -21.10
CA VAL A 14 24.39 -20.81 -21.45
C VAL A 14 23.75 -19.42 -21.33
N PRO A 15 23.17 -18.87 -22.42
CA PRO A 15 22.44 -17.62 -22.32
C PRO A 15 21.38 -17.76 -21.21
N LEU A 16 21.28 -16.78 -20.32
CA LEU A 16 20.28 -16.68 -19.22
C LEU A 16 18.82 -16.66 -19.73
N LEU A 17 18.56 -17.11 -20.94
CA LEU A 17 17.30 -17.18 -21.67
C LEU A 17 17.03 -18.58 -22.22
N GLU A 18 17.47 -19.65 -21.58
CA GLU A 18 16.69 -20.87 -21.70
C GLU A 18 15.40 -20.61 -20.94
N GLN A 19 14.39 -20.20 -21.70
CA GLN A 19 12.99 -20.12 -21.37
C GLN A 19 12.57 -21.48 -20.79
N VAL A 20 12.63 -21.60 -19.47
CA VAL A 20 11.62 -22.42 -18.81
C VAL A 20 10.30 -21.80 -19.28
N GLU A 21 9.50 -22.51 -20.04
CA GLU A 21 8.14 -22.10 -20.37
C GLU A 21 7.44 -21.80 -19.05
N GLU A 22 7.51 -20.55 -18.60
CA GLU A 22 6.87 -20.11 -17.36
C GLU A 22 5.38 -20.30 -17.59
N LYS A 23 4.83 -21.27 -16.87
CA LYS A 23 3.42 -21.64 -16.94
C LYS A 23 2.58 -20.39 -16.76
N LYS A 24 1.99 -19.88 -17.83
CA LYS A 24 1.19 -18.66 -17.87
C LYS A 24 0.14 -18.64 -16.78
N THR A 25 -0.07 -17.47 -16.17
CA THR A 25 -0.93 -17.30 -15.01
C THR A 25 -2.41 -17.37 -15.38
N LYS A 26 -3.19 -18.22 -14.70
CA LYS A 26 -4.62 -18.35 -14.91
C LYS A 26 -5.40 -17.14 -14.41
N LEU A 27 -6.55 -16.85 -15.01
CA LEU A 27 -7.41 -15.69 -14.76
C LEU A 27 -7.71 -15.43 -13.27
N PRO A 28 -8.10 -16.41 -12.42
CA PRO A 28 -8.35 -16.14 -11.00
C PRO A 28 -7.12 -15.63 -10.26
N PHE A 29 -5.94 -16.17 -10.56
CA PHE A 29 -4.69 -15.70 -9.94
C PHE A 29 -4.35 -14.27 -10.37
N CYS A 30 -4.63 -13.88 -11.62
CA CYS A 30 -4.45 -12.50 -12.07
C CYS A 30 -5.34 -11.52 -11.28
N ILE A 31 -6.58 -11.92 -10.95
CA ILE A 31 -7.49 -11.12 -10.11
C ILE A 31 -6.88 -10.90 -8.72
N PHE A 32 -6.42 -11.97 -8.08
CA PHE A 32 -5.80 -11.88 -6.74
C PHE A 32 -4.48 -11.09 -6.77
N LEU A 33 -3.64 -11.27 -7.79
CA LEU A 33 -2.38 -10.54 -7.93
C LEU A 33 -2.63 -9.04 -8.09
N LEU A 34 -3.62 -8.66 -8.91
CA LEU A 34 -3.98 -7.25 -9.12
C LEU A 34 -4.60 -6.64 -7.85
N CYS A 35 -5.44 -7.40 -7.16
CA CYS A 35 -6.00 -7.00 -5.87
C CYS A 35 -4.88 -6.78 -4.83
N ASN A 36 -3.96 -7.74 -4.68
CA ASN A 36 -2.84 -7.63 -3.75
C ASN A 36 -1.91 -6.47 -4.07
N GLY A 37 -1.80 -6.12 -5.36
CA GLY A 37 -1.01 -4.97 -5.80
C GLY A 37 -1.58 -3.62 -5.39
N ALA A 38 -2.88 -3.51 -5.18
CA ALA A 38 -3.53 -2.30 -4.69
C ALA A 38 -3.68 -2.32 -3.16
N VAL A 39 -4.09 -3.48 -2.61
CA VAL A 39 -4.37 -3.65 -1.17
C VAL A 39 -3.06 -3.85 -0.41
N GLY A 40 -2.44 -2.76 -0.03
CA GLY A 40 -1.22 -2.73 0.79
C GLY A 40 -1.43 -1.92 2.07
N ALA A 41 -0.44 -1.13 2.47
CA ALA A 41 -0.50 -0.23 3.63
C ALA A 41 -1.71 0.73 3.61
N GLY A 42 -2.22 1.06 2.42
CA GLY A 42 -3.32 2.00 2.25
C GLY A 42 -4.61 1.60 2.97
N ILE A 43 -4.92 0.31 3.11
CA ILE A 43 -6.17 -0.15 3.75
C ILE A 43 -6.28 0.32 5.21
N LEU A 44 -5.17 0.37 5.94
CA LEU A 44 -5.16 0.78 7.35
C LEU A 44 -5.37 2.28 7.53
N THR A 45 -4.98 3.09 6.52
CA THR A 45 -5.09 4.55 6.57
C THR A 45 -6.43 5.05 6.04
N LEU A 46 -7.12 4.26 5.22
CA LEU A 46 -8.38 4.66 4.59
C LEU A 46 -9.51 4.91 5.60
N THR A 47 -9.51 4.24 6.74
CA THR A 47 -10.46 4.48 7.83
C THR A 47 -10.36 5.92 8.35
N SER A 48 -9.15 6.37 8.65
CA SER A 48 -8.87 7.74 9.08
C SER A 48 -9.21 8.77 7.98
N ALA A 49 -8.98 8.42 6.71
CA ALA A 49 -9.38 9.26 5.59
C ALA A 49 -10.92 9.42 5.51
N VAL A 50 -11.66 8.33 5.69
CA VAL A 50 -13.15 8.38 5.74
C VAL A 50 -13.62 9.20 6.95
N GLY A 51 -12.95 9.09 8.11
CA GLY A 51 -13.25 9.90 9.30
C GLY A 51 -13.26 11.41 9.03
N LYS A 52 -12.36 11.88 8.15
CA LYS A 52 -12.22 13.31 7.82
C LYS A 52 -13.31 13.83 6.86
N VAL A 53 -13.91 12.98 6.04
CA VAL A 53 -14.85 13.38 4.98
C VAL A 53 -16.25 12.83 5.20
N GLY A 54 -16.45 11.93 6.15
CA GLY A 54 -17.70 11.24 6.43
C GLY A 54 -17.90 9.98 5.60
N TRP A 55 -18.71 9.05 6.13
CA TRP A 55 -18.87 7.72 5.55
C TRP A 55 -19.49 7.74 4.13
N GLY A 56 -20.46 8.60 3.86
CA GLY A 56 -21.09 8.72 2.54
C GLY A 56 -20.13 9.28 1.48
N MET A 57 -19.35 10.32 1.83
CA MET A 57 -18.30 10.83 0.94
C MET A 57 -17.22 9.78 0.72
N GLY A 58 -16.79 9.07 1.76
CA GLY A 58 -15.84 7.97 1.65
C GLY A 58 -16.30 6.90 0.66
N LEU A 59 -17.58 6.49 0.73
CA LEU A 59 -18.17 5.53 -0.20
C LEU A 59 -18.14 6.05 -1.65
N CYS A 60 -18.50 7.32 -1.87
CA CYS A 60 -18.41 7.96 -3.19
C CYS A 60 -16.95 7.95 -3.72
N LEU A 61 -15.98 8.23 -2.86
CA LEU A 61 -14.58 8.23 -3.25
C LEU A 61 -14.08 6.80 -3.58
N TYR A 62 -14.51 5.76 -2.87
CA TYR A 62 -14.17 4.37 -3.24
C TYR A 62 -14.70 3.98 -4.62
N VAL A 63 -15.95 4.31 -4.92
CA VAL A 63 -16.51 4.07 -6.26
C VAL A 63 -15.76 4.88 -7.31
N PHE A 64 -15.53 6.17 -7.05
CA PHE A 64 -14.83 7.05 -7.97
C PHE A 64 -13.41 6.54 -8.29
N PHE A 65 -12.58 6.28 -7.27
CA PHE A 65 -11.21 5.84 -7.48
C PHE A 65 -11.13 4.42 -8.04
N GLY A 66 -12.04 3.52 -7.66
CA GLY A 66 -12.12 2.18 -8.24
C GLY A 66 -12.43 2.21 -9.74
N VAL A 67 -13.43 2.99 -10.16
CA VAL A 67 -13.77 3.21 -11.58
C VAL A 67 -12.64 3.92 -12.31
N PHE A 68 -12.08 4.98 -11.70
CA PHE A 68 -10.99 5.76 -12.26
C PHE A 68 -9.75 4.89 -12.52
N ALA A 69 -9.28 4.14 -11.53
CA ALA A 69 -8.13 3.24 -11.68
C ALA A 69 -8.41 2.09 -12.66
N GLY A 70 -9.63 1.55 -12.68
CA GLY A 70 -10.06 0.55 -13.66
C GLY A 70 -9.96 1.06 -15.09
N PHE A 71 -10.45 2.26 -15.37
CA PHE A 71 -10.32 2.86 -16.72
C PHE A 71 -8.86 3.18 -17.06
N ALA A 72 -8.02 3.62 -16.11
CA ALA A 72 -6.59 3.80 -16.33
C ALA A 72 -5.92 2.51 -16.79
N ASN A 73 -6.24 1.38 -16.14
CA ASN A 73 -5.75 0.07 -16.55
C ASN A 73 -6.24 -0.33 -17.96
N MET A 74 -7.48 0.01 -18.32
CA MET A 74 -7.97 -0.25 -19.66
C MET A 74 -7.33 0.64 -20.74
N MET A 75 -6.94 1.87 -20.39
CA MET A 75 -6.11 2.70 -21.27
C MET A 75 -4.73 2.08 -21.48
N LEU A 76 -4.07 1.64 -20.40
CA LEU A 76 -2.79 0.94 -20.46
C LEU A 76 -2.89 -0.37 -21.27
N GLN A 77 -3.99 -1.13 -21.14
CA GLN A 77 -4.23 -2.32 -21.94
C GLN A 77 -4.23 -2.05 -23.45
N LYS A 78 -4.86 -0.96 -23.90
CA LYS A 78 -4.86 -0.61 -25.32
C LYS A 78 -3.45 -0.28 -25.82
N VAL A 79 -2.66 0.41 -25.02
CA VAL A 79 -1.27 0.75 -25.35
C VAL A 79 -0.39 -0.52 -25.32
N PHE A 80 -0.59 -1.41 -24.34
CA PHE A 80 0.08 -2.72 -24.26
C PHE A 80 -0.21 -3.58 -25.50
N ASP A 81 -1.47 -3.65 -25.93
CA ASP A 81 -1.86 -4.42 -27.13
C ASP A 81 -1.13 -3.93 -28.39
N TYR A 82 -0.80 -2.64 -28.46
CA TYR A 82 -0.06 -2.04 -29.56
C TYR A 82 1.46 -2.24 -29.46
N THR A 83 2.04 -2.03 -28.28
CA THR A 83 3.51 -2.05 -28.09
C THR A 83 4.05 -3.45 -27.83
N LYS A 84 3.26 -4.35 -27.21
CA LYS A 84 3.64 -5.68 -26.73
C LYS A 84 4.80 -5.70 -25.72
N GLU A 85 5.04 -4.58 -25.06
CA GLU A 85 6.07 -4.45 -24.04
C GLU A 85 5.60 -4.98 -22.68
N ASN A 86 6.42 -5.78 -22.02
CA ASN A 86 6.04 -6.50 -20.79
C ASN A 86 6.22 -5.66 -19.51
N THR A 87 6.73 -4.44 -19.61
CA THR A 87 6.96 -3.56 -18.48
C THR A 87 6.32 -2.19 -18.70
N TYR A 88 5.93 -1.53 -17.62
CA TYR A 88 5.31 -0.22 -17.71
C TYR A 88 6.28 0.84 -18.29
N SER A 89 7.55 0.81 -17.86
CA SER A 89 8.59 1.67 -18.41
C SER A 89 8.90 1.35 -19.89
N GLY A 90 8.88 0.04 -20.26
CA GLY A 90 9.06 -0.41 -21.64
C GLY A 90 7.97 0.13 -22.58
N ILE A 91 6.71 0.15 -22.15
CA ILE A 91 5.62 0.82 -22.89
C ILE A 91 5.95 2.31 -23.08
N GLY A 92 6.46 2.98 -22.04
CA GLY A 92 6.90 4.37 -22.12
C GLY A 92 7.97 4.58 -23.16
N LYS A 93 8.98 3.68 -23.21
CA LYS A 93 10.05 3.68 -24.21
C LYS A 93 9.53 3.51 -25.63
N ALA A 94 8.64 2.56 -25.84
CA ALA A 94 8.07 2.27 -27.17
C ALA A 94 7.26 3.46 -27.74
N ILE A 95 6.61 4.26 -26.86
CA ILE A 95 5.74 5.37 -27.26
C ILE A 95 6.50 6.69 -27.35
N TYR A 96 7.37 7.02 -26.37
CA TYR A 96 8.04 8.33 -26.26
C TYR A 96 9.56 8.28 -26.34
N GLY A 97 10.16 7.08 -26.31
CA GLY A 97 11.62 6.90 -26.34
C GLY A 97 12.25 6.79 -24.94
N LYS A 98 13.60 6.72 -24.93
CA LYS A 98 14.39 6.42 -23.72
C LYS A 98 14.21 7.41 -22.57
N TRP A 99 14.01 8.70 -22.85
CA TRP A 99 13.84 9.70 -21.80
C TRP A 99 12.58 9.44 -20.96
N PHE A 100 11.49 9.01 -21.62
CA PHE A 100 10.23 8.72 -20.94
C PHE A 100 10.29 7.38 -20.18
N GLU A 101 11.06 6.40 -20.70
CA GLU A 101 11.40 5.18 -19.96
C GLU A 101 12.00 5.54 -18.59
N GLY A 102 13.06 6.38 -18.60
CA GLY A 102 13.71 6.84 -17.37
C GLY A 102 12.77 7.61 -16.45
N PHE A 103 11.92 8.48 -17.01
CA PHE A 103 10.92 9.20 -16.23
C PHE A 103 9.96 8.24 -15.51
N VAL A 104 9.40 7.25 -16.21
CA VAL A 104 8.51 6.25 -15.61
C VAL A 104 9.24 5.43 -14.54
N GLU A 105 10.50 5.04 -14.79
CA GLU A 105 11.31 4.28 -13.82
C GLU A 105 11.57 5.08 -12.55
N VAL A 106 11.89 6.38 -12.64
CA VAL A 106 12.06 7.24 -11.47
C VAL A 106 10.77 7.36 -10.65
N ILE A 107 9.63 7.56 -11.31
CA ILE A 107 8.34 7.65 -10.62
C ILE A 107 7.98 6.31 -9.92
N GLN A 108 8.19 5.17 -10.61
CA GLN A 108 7.97 3.84 -10.00
C GLN A 108 8.91 3.58 -8.82
N PHE A 109 10.18 3.98 -8.95
CA PHE A 109 11.17 3.89 -7.90
C PHE A 109 10.75 4.67 -6.64
N LEU A 110 10.37 5.93 -6.80
CA LEU A 110 9.97 6.80 -5.69
C LEU A 110 8.65 6.33 -5.05
N TYR A 111 7.70 5.86 -5.84
CA TYR A 111 6.47 5.24 -5.36
C TYR A 111 6.76 3.99 -4.50
N SER A 112 7.66 3.12 -4.98
CA SER A 112 8.02 1.88 -4.28
C SER A 112 8.78 2.16 -2.99
N ILE A 113 9.68 3.16 -2.96
CA ILE A 113 10.34 3.61 -1.72
C ILE A 113 9.31 4.15 -0.72
N GLY A 114 8.41 5.03 -1.15
CA GLY A 114 7.35 5.55 -0.26
C GLY A 114 6.47 4.45 0.31
N THR A 115 6.15 3.43 -0.49
CA THR A 115 5.42 2.24 -0.03
C THR A 115 6.21 1.45 1.02
N CYS A 116 7.51 1.24 0.80
CA CYS A 116 8.41 0.56 1.75
C CYS A 116 8.54 1.34 3.07
N CYS A 117 8.60 2.67 3.00
CA CYS A 117 8.60 3.52 4.20
C CYS A 117 7.29 3.37 4.99
N GLY A 118 6.14 3.35 4.31
CA GLY A 118 4.84 3.08 4.94
C GLY A 118 4.80 1.72 5.62
N TYR A 119 5.33 0.67 4.99
CA TYR A 119 5.44 -0.65 5.62
C TYR A 119 6.34 -0.64 6.86
N ALA A 120 7.47 0.06 6.82
CA ALA A 120 8.37 0.17 7.98
C ALA A 120 7.67 0.84 9.18
N ILE A 121 6.86 1.89 8.95
CA ILE A 121 6.08 2.56 9.99
C ILE A 121 5.06 1.59 10.62
N ILE A 122 4.30 0.86 9.79
CA ILE A 122 3.30 -0.10 10.27
C ILE A 122 3.98 -1.20 11.08
N ILE A 123 5.03 -1.82 10.56
CA ILE A 123 5.76 -2.90 11.26
C ILE A 123 6.25 -2.40 12.62
N ALA A 124 6.80 -1.18 12.68
CA ALA A 124 7.30 -0.60 13.93
C ALA A 124 6.18 -0.44 14.97
N ASN A 125 5.04 0.16 14.56
CA ASN A 125 3.91 0.42 15.46
C ASN A 125 3.26 -0.88 15.93
N GLU A 126 3.02 -1.81 15.02
CA GLU A 126 2.34 -3.06 15.38
C GLU A 126 3.19 -3.98 16.25
N LEU A 127 4.51 -4.02 16.03
CA LEU A 127 5.41 -4.76 16.91
C LEU A 127 5.50 -4.12 18.29
N ASP A 128 5.56 -2.80 18.38
CA ASP A 128 5.60 -2.06 19.63
C ASP A 128 4.37 -2.36 20.50
N LEU A 129 3.17 -2.24 19.93
CA LEU A 129 1.91 -2.56 20.62
C LEU A 129 1.79 -4.05 20.96
N SER A 130 2.33 -4.95 20.12
CA SER A 130 2.33 -6.38 20.39
C SER A 130 3.25 -6.75 21.55
N VAL A 131 4.42 -6.14 21.64
CA VAL A 131 5.37 -6.35 22.76
C VAL A 131 4.81 -5.75 24.05
N SER A 132 4.19 -4.57 23.99
CA SER A 132 3.51 -3.97 25.14
C SER A 132 2.46 -4.92 25.74
N PHE A 133 1.68 -5.61 24.90
CA PHE A 133 0.75 -6.66 25.34
C PHE A 133 1.47 -7.82 26.05
N LEU A 134 2.57 -8.32 25.48
CA LEU A 134 3.27 -9.51 26.00
C LEU A 134 4.04 -9.23 27.31
N THR A 135 4.40 -7.96 27.54
CA THR A 135 5.14 -7.52 28.73
C THR A 135 4.27 -6.94 29.84
N GLU A 136 2.96 -6.87 29.60
CA GLU A 136 2.00 -6.36 30.59
C GLU A 136 2.12 -7.09 31.94
N GLY A 137 2.19 -6.31 33.03
CA GLY A 137 2.29 -6.84 34.40
C GLY A 137 3.58 -7.60 34.70
N LYS A 138 4.60 -7.56 33.82
CA LYS A 138 5.88 -8.19 34.02
C LYS A 138 7.00 -7.17 34.13
N GLU A 139 7.85 -7.30 35.15
CA GLU A 139 9.11 -6.55 35.21
C GLU A 139 10.06 -7.06 34.13
N VAL A 140 10.32 -6.25 33.11
CA VAL A 140 11.32 -6.56 32.08
C VAL A 140 12.71 -6.27 32.67
N PRO A 141 13.63 -7.25 32.70
CA PRO A 141 15.00 -7.03 33.14
C PRO A 141 15.66 -5.89 32.38
N ALA A 142 16.46 -5.05 33.07
CA ALA A 142 17.10 -3.88 32.47
C ALA A 142 17.95 -4.25 31.22
N SER A 143 18.51 -5.45 31.17
CA SER A 143 19.26 -5.97 30.02
C SER A 143 18.41 -6.23 28.78
N LEU A 144 17.08 -6.38 28.92
CA LEU A 144 16.12 -6.64 27.82
C LEU A 144 15.19 -5.46 27.56
N GLN A 145 15.32 -4.37 28.28
CA GLN A 145 14.46 -3.20 28.16
C GLN A 145 14.52 -2.57 26.75
N PHE A 146 15.67 -2.67 26.05
CA PHE A 146 15.78 -2.22 24.66
C PHE A 146 14.85 -2.98 23.71
N LEU A 147 14.44 -4.22 24.04
CA LEU A 147 13.48 -5.01 23.24
C LEU A 147 12.03 -4.51 23.39
N THR A 148 11.75 -3.58 24.27
CA THR A 148 10.43 -2.95 24.41
C THR A 148 10.34 -1.60 23.70
N GLU A 149 11.46 -1.11 23.14
CA GLU A 149 11.47 0.15 22.39
C GLU A 149 11.14 -0.08 20.91
N ARG A 150 10.20 0.71 20.38
CA ARG A 150 9.74 0.71 18.99
C ARG A 150 10.88 0.68 17.98
N SER A 151 11.91 1.49 18.20
CA SER A 151 13.05 1.62 17.29
C SER A 151 13.87 0.33 17.18
N TRP A 152 14.17 -0.30 18.33
CA TRP A 152 14.92 -1.55 18.37
C TRP A 152 14.14 -2.73 17.82
N LEU A 153 12.83 -2.81 18.06
CA LEU A 153 11.96 -3.82 17.47
C LEU A 153 11.99 -3.78 15.96
N LEU A 154 11.94 -2.56 15.39
CA LEU A 154 12.04 -2.38 13.95
C LEU A 154 13.42 -2.80 13.43
N VAL A 155 14.52 -2.44 14.10
CA VAL A 155 15.89 -2.84 13.73
C VAL A 155 16.03 -4.36 13.73
N ILE A 156 15.54 -5.04 14.76
CA ILE A 156 15.57 -6.50 14.88
C ILE A 156 14.78 -7.16 13.76
N ALA A 157 13.52 -6.72 13.55
CA ALA A 157 12.68 -7.23 12.45
C ALA A 157 13.35 -7.04 11.10
N THR A 158 14.05 -5.91 10.90
CA THR A 158 14.79 -5.65 9.67
C THR A 158 15.92 -6.59 9.45
N ILE A 159 16.81 -6.73 10.41
CA ILE A 159 18.02 -7.54 10.25
C ILE A 159 17.67 -9.01 10.07
N PHE A 160 16.73 -9.55 10.85
CA PHE A 160 16.44 -10.97 10.89
C PHE A 160 15.32 -11.42 9.94
N VAL A 161 14.35 -10.54 9.62
CA VAL A 161 13.16 -10.95 8.85
C VAL A 161 13.10 -10.27 7.48
N ILE A 162 13.34 -8.94 7.37
CA ILE A 162 13.18 -8.20 6.13
C ILE A 162 14.42 -8.31 5.23
N LEU A 163 15.61 -8.18 5.79
CA LEU A 163 16.85 -8.14 5.02
C LEU A 163 17.18 -9.45 4.30
N PRO A 164 17.07 -10.65 4.94
CA PRO A 164 17.40 -11.91 4.27
C PRO A 164 16.59 -12.15 2.98
N PRO A 165 15.26 -12.06 2.95
CA PRO A 165 14.51 -12.23 1.71
C PRO A 165 14.73 -11.07 0.72
N SER A 166 15.03 -9.84 1.19
CA SER A 166 15.34 -8.70 0.31
C SER A 166 16.65 -8.92 -0.47
N LEU A 167 17.58 -9.68 0.06
CA LEU A 167 18.85 -10.01 -0.60
C LEU A 167 18.71 -11.14 -1.63
N MET A 168 17.58 -11.86 -1.68
CA MET A 168 17.40 -12.95 -2.64
C MET A 168 17.43 -12.44 -4.09
N ARG A 169 18.00 -13.25 -5.00
CA ARG A 169 18.07 -12.94 -6.43
C ARG A 169 16.74 -13.17 -7.17
N LYS A 170 15.93 -14.13 -6.72
CA LYS A 170 14.68 -14.54 -7.39
C LYS A 170 13.49 -14.34 -6.49
N ILE A 171 12.46 -13.66 -7.02
CA ILE A 171 11.20 -13.35 -6.31
C ILE A 171 10.26 -14.57 -6.24
N THR A 172 10.53 -15.66 -6.97
CA THR A 172 9.61 -16.80 -7.07
C THR A 172 9.19 -17.40 -5.73
N ALA A 173 10.06 -17.36 -4.72
CA ALA A 173 9.74 -17.78 -3.36
C ALA A 173 8.73 -16.87 -2.66
N LEU A 174 8.69 -15.58 -3.02
CA LEU A 174 7.83 -14.57 -2.40
C LEU A 174 6.39 -14.55 -2.99
N ARG A 175 6.10 -15.36 -4.02
CA ARG A 175 4.74 -15.49 -4.61
C ARG A 175 3.71 -15.95 -3.56
N TYR A 176 4.11 -16.84 -2.66
CA TYR A 176 3.21 -17.38 -1.63
C TYR A 176 2.93 -16.38 -0.49
N THR A 177 3.79 -15.40 -0.28
CA THR A 177 3.60 -14.38 0.77
C THR A 177 2.40 -13.47 0.47
N SER A 178 2.04 -13.29 -0.81
CA SER A 178 0.83 -12.56 -1.20
C SER A 178 -0.46 -13.20 -0.67
N ILE A 179 -0.50 -14.53 -0.57
CA ILE A 179 -1.65 -15.25 -0.01
C ILE A 179 -1.75 -14.97 1.48
N VAL A 180 -0.61 -15.00 2.20
CA VAL A 180 -0.56 -14.68 3.63
C VAL A 180 -0.98 -13.23 3.88
N ALA A 181 -0.52 -12.29 3.05
CA ALA A 181 -0.89 -10.88 3.17
C ALA A 181 -2.40 -10.65 3.01
N ILE A 182 -3.01 -11.22 1.98
CA ILE A 182 -4.46 -11.09 1.74
C ILE A 182 -5.25 -11.77 2.87
N SER A 183 -4.80 -12.95 3.33
CA SER A 183 -5.44 -13.64 4.47
C SER A 183 -5.37 -12.83 5.75
N GLY A 184 -4.24 -12.15 6.00
CA GLY A 184 -4.06 -11.26 7.14
C GLY A 184 -4.98 -10.04 7.10
N ILE A 185 -5.10 -9.42 5.93
CA ILE A 185 -6.01 -8.29 5.71
C ILE A 185 -7.47 -8.73 5.89
N LEU A 186 -7.84 -9.89 5.37
CA LEU A 186 -9.19 -10.42 5.54
C LEU A 186 -9.49 -10.72 7.01
N TYR A 187 -8.53 -11.33 7.74
CA TYR A 187 -8.67 -11.57 9.18
C TYR A 187 -8.91 -10.26 9.94
N ILE A 188 -8.07 -9.23 9.74
CA ILE A 188 -8.22 -7.93 10.40
C ILE A 188 -9.57 -7.31 10.06
N THR A 189 -9.98 -7.33 8.80
CA THR A 189 -11.28 -6.77 8.37
C THR A 189 -12.44 -7.47 9.09
N ILE A 190 -12.39 -8.80 9.23
CA ILE A 190 -13.41 -9.57 9.96
C ILE A 190 -13.40 -9.24 11.46
N VAL A 191 -12.21 -9.14 12.07
CA VAL A 191 -12.09 -8.79 13.50
C VAL A 191 -12.58 -7.38 13.76
N MET A 192 -12.23 -6.40 12.92
CA MET A 192 -12.72 -5.03 13.04
C MET A 192 -14.24 -4.96 12.89
N MET A 193 -14.80 -5.70 11.94
CA MET A 193 -16.25 -5.80 11.78
C MET A 193 -16.91 -6.44 13.02
N TYR A 194 -16.35 -7.53 13.54
CA TYR A 194 -16.82 -8.16 14.76
C TYR A 194 -16.77 -7.19 15.96
N ARG A 195 -15.67 -6.45 16.13
CA ARG A 195 -15.53 -5.45 17.19
C ARG A 195 -16.50 -4.29 17.03
N ALA A 196 -16.71 -3.80 15.80
CA ALA A 196 -17.70 -2.76 15.54
C ALA A 196 -19.12 -3.15 15.96
N PHE A 197 -19.48 -4.44 15.84
CA PHE A 197 -20.81 -4.93 16.25
C PHE A 197 -20.91 -5.33 17.73
N THR A 198 -19.83 -5.80 18.36
CA THR A 198 -19.89 -6.38 19.72
C THR A 198 -19.45 -5.45 20.82
N THR A 199 -18.42 -4.65 20.56
CA THR A 199 -17.79 -3.80 21.60
C THR A 199 -18.11 -2.32 21.39
N HIS A 200 -18.34 -1.93 20.14
CA HIS A 200 -18.54 -0.54 19.73
C HIS A 200 -19.84 -0.39 18.95
N SER A 201 -20.91 -1.07 19.41
CA SER A 201 -22.20 -0.98 18.70
C SER A 201 -22.76 0.42 18.80
N CYS A 202 -22.46 1.26 17.80
CA CYS A 202 -23.15 2.52 17.55
C CYS A 202 -24.65 2.33 17.22
N GLY A 203 -25.23 1.20 17.56
CA GLY A 203 -26.62 0.86 17.31
C GLY A 203 -27.58 1.25 18.43
N LEU A 204 -27.08 1.51 19.62
CA LEU A 204 -27.86 2.05 20.74
C LEU A 204 -27.35 3.47 20.99
N ALA A 205 -28.20 4.48 20.87
CA ALA A 205 -27.82 5.89 20.86
C ALA A 205 -26.97 6.34 22.07
N GLU A 206 -27.17 5.73 23.25
CA GLU A 206 -26.38 6.02 24.45
C GLU A 206 -24.97 5.40 24.38
N ALA A 207 -24.83 4.17 23.92
CA ALA A 207 -23.52 3.52 23.77
C ALA A 207 -22.68 4.15 22.64
N ALA A 208 -23.31 4.61 21.58
CA ALA A 208 -22.66 5.34 20.49
C ALA A 208 -22.07 6.66 20.95
N ASN A 209 -22.80 7.44 21.72
CA ASN A 209 -22.32 8.71 22.26
C ASN A 209 -21.13 8.48 23.18
N TYR A 210 -21.20 7.49 24.09
CA TYR A 210 -20.11 7.16 24.98
C TYR A 210 -18.82 6.76 24.24
N VAL A 211 -18.91 5.89 23.23
CA VAL A 211 -17.75 5.50 22.43
C VAL A 211 -17.18 6.66 21.61
N CYS A 212 -18.04 7.51 21.04
CA CYS A 212 -17.61 8.70 20.30
C CYS A 212 -16.86 9.68 21.20
N ASP A 213 -17.36 9.89 22.41
CA ASP A 213 -16.78 10.82 23.39
C ASP A 213 -15.38 10.37 23.84
N HIS A 214 -15.11 9.06 23.87
CA HIS A 214 -13.86 8.49 24.36
C HIS A 214 -12.87 8.01 23.28
N ALA A 215 -13.27 8.02 22.02
CA ALA A 215 -12.41 7.52 20.92
C ALA A 215 -11.06 8.31 20.81
N HIS A 216 -11.08 9.60 21.09
CA HIS A 216 -9.86 10.42 21.13
C HIS A 216 -8.92 9.98 22.27
N CYS A 217 -9.45 9.74 23.45
CA CYS A 217 -8.68 9.24 24.61
C CYS A 217 -8.02 7.89 24.32
N LEU A 218 -8.68 6.98 23.60
CA LEU A 218 -8.09 5.69 23.22
C LEU A 218 -6.84 5.85 22.36
N ILE A 219 -6.88 6.78 21.41
CA ILE A 219 -5.73 7.05 20.54
C ILE A 219 -4.57 7.63 21.33
N GLU A 220 -4.85 8.58 22.24
CA GLU A 220 -3.83 9.18 23.10
C GLU A 220 -3.27 8.18 24.11
N ALA A 221 -4.11 7.36 24.75
CA ALA A 221 -3.67 6.33 25.68
C ALA A 221 -2.77 5.29 25.01
N ASN A 222 -3.07 4.89 23.78
CA ASN A 222 -2.19 4.03 22.98
C ASN A 222 -0.86 4.72 22.65
N ALA A 223 -0.87 6.02 22.31
CA ALA A 223 0.34 6.79 22.05
C ALA A 223 1.24 6.91 23.27
N MET A 224 0.64 6.99 24.47
CA MET A 224 1.35 7.02 25.76
C MET A 224 1.72 5.64 26.31
N LYS A 225 1.39 4.55 25.58
CA LYS A 225 1.56 3.14 26.03
C LYS A 225 0.89 2.85 27.38
N ALA A 226 -0.21 3.53 27.67
CA ALA A 226 -0.95 3.32 28.89
C ALA A 226 -1.68 1.97 28.87
N ASN A 227 -1.57 1.21 29.95
CA ASN A 227 -2.28 -0.06 30.12
C ASN A 227 -3.71 0.24 30.56
N TYR A 228 -4.68 -0.10 29.71
CA TYR A 228 -6.10 0.03 30.03
C TYR A 228 -6.88 -1.16 29.44
N THR A 229 -7.93 -1.58 30.14
CA THR A 229 -8.76 -2.72 29.75
C THR A 229 -10.11 -2.31 29.15
N GLY A 230 -10.51 -1.05 29.32
CA GLY A 230 -11.79 -0.53 28.86
C GLY A 230 -11.82 0.99 28.78
N PHE A 231 -12.93 1.53 28.24
CA PHE A 231 -13.12 2.98 28.06
C PHE A 231 -13.14 3.77 29.37
N ASP A 232 -13.65 3.18 30.46
CA ASP A 232 -13.72 3.84 31.77
C ASP A 232 -12.34 4.15 32.34
N GLU A 233 -11.37 3.27 32.12
CA GLU A 233 -9.98 3.49 32.56
C GLU A 233 -9.27 4.53 31.68
N CYS A 234 -9.62 4.60 30.39
CA CYS A 234 -9.05 5.57 29.48
C CYS A 234 -9.41 7.02 29.86
N SER A 235 -10.65 7.26 30.31
CA SER A 235 -11.09 8.60 30.71
C SER A 235 -10.36 9.13 31.95
N LEU A 236 -9.84 8.23 32.80
CA LEU A 236 -9.04 8.60 34.00
C LEU A 236 -7.58 8.97 33.63
N LEU A 237 -7.08 8.49 32.49
CA LEU A 237 -5.71 8.72 32.02
C LEU A 237 -5.55 10.02 31.21
N CYS A 238 -6.63 10.50 30.62
CA CYS A 238 -6.62 11.69 29.78
C CYS A 238 -7.35 12.84 30.49
N GLU A 239 -6.67 13.57 31.38
CA GLU A 239 -7.19 14.81 31.95
C GLU A 239 -7.39 15.84 30.82
N GLY A 240 -8.65 16.20 30.51
CA GLY A 240 -8.98 17.22 29.51
C GLY A 240 -9.43 16.71 28.14
N CYS A 241 -9.70 15.41 27.98
CA CYS A 241 -10.36 14.90 26.79
C CYS A 241 -11.82 15.38 26.73
N GLU A 242 -12.05 16.66 26.42
CA GLU A 242 -13.39 17.13 26.09
C GLU A 242 -13.75 16.66 24.68
N PRO A 243 -14.90 15.97 24.50
CA PRO A 243 -15.36 15.57 23.18
C PRO A 243 -15.64 16.80 22.34
N ASP A 244 -15.03 16.88 21.15
CA ASP A 244 -15.39 17.92 20.19
C ASP A 244 -16.82 17.64 19.71
N PRO A 245 -17.84 18.43 20.13
CA PRO A 245 -19.24 18.17 19.84
C PRO A 245 -19.54 18.20 18.34
N VAL A 246 -18.64 18.78 17.54
CA VAL A 246 -18.76 18.81 16.08
C VAL A 246 -18.33 17.50 15.44
N LYS A 247 -17.43 16.76 16.08
CA LYS A 247 -16.90 15.50 15.55
C LYS A 247 -17.61 14.26 16.09
N SER A 248 -18.24 14.32 17.27
CA SER A 248 -18.95 13.20 17.90
C SER A 248 -20.19 12.71 17.16
N SER A 249 -20.65 13.42 16.10
CA SER A 249 -21.79 13.01 15.30
C SER A 249 -21.37 12.26 14.04
N LEU A 250 -21.90 11.05 13.83
CA LEU A 250 -21.76 10.29 12.58
C LEU A 250 -22.27 11.13 11.39
N ARG A 251 -21.36 11.62 10.55
CA ARG A 251 -21.70 12.46 9.41
C ARG A 251 -21.54 11.71 8.10
N SER A 252 -22.54 11.82 7.23
CA SER A 252 -22.48 11.21 5.91
C SER A 252 -21.54 11.97 4.98
N PHE A 253 -21.58 13.30 5.03
CA PHE A 253 -20.80 14.16 4.14
C PHE A 253 -20.21 15.33 4.93
N ILE A 254 -18.88 15.49 4.86
CA ILE A 254 -18.13 16.61 5.43
C ILE A 254 -17.39 17.29 4.27
N PHE A 255 -17.75 18.53 4.00
CA PHE A 255 -17.11 19.35 2.97
C PHE A 255 -16.20 20.37 3.62
N ASN A 256 -14.92 20.02 3.75
CA ASN A 256 -13.88 20.87 4.30
C ASN A 256 -12.59 20.73 3.47
N LYS A 257 -11.52 21.46 3.85
CA LYS A 257 -10.22 21.39 3.20
C LYS A 257 -9.59 19.97 3.27
N ASP A 258 -9.99 19.15 4.24
CA ASP A 258 -9.46 17.80 4.43
C ASP A 258 -9.88 16.86 3.29
N LEU A 259 -10.93 17.19 2.53
CA LEU A 259 -11.28 16.46 1.31
C LEU A 259 -10.09 16.37 0.35
N PHE A 260 -9.35 17.47 0.18
CA PHE A 260 -8.18 17.48 -0.70
C PHE A 260 -6.98 16.72 -0.09
N ALA A 261 -6.89 16.62 1.24
CA ALA A 261 -5.86 15.85 1.93
C ALA A 261 -6.09 14.34 1.83
N VAL A 262 -7.34 13.88 1.72
CA VAL A 262 -7.65 12.45 1.64
C VAL A 262 -7.58 11.90 0.22
N LEU A 263 -7.78 12.71 -0.83
CA LEU A 263 -7.69 12.26 -2.23
C LEU A 263 -6.39 11.50 -2.55
N PRO A 264 -5.19 11.98 -2.13
CA PRO A 264 -3.95 11.24 -2.31
C PRO A 264 -3.94 9.86 -1.64
N ILE A 265 -4.55 9.72 -0.47
CA ILE A 265 -4.62 8.45 0.27
C ILE A 265 -5.48 7.45 -0.52
N PHE A 266 -6.64 7.89 -1.04
CA PHE A 266 -7.46 7.08 -1.93
C PHE A 266 -6.75 6.74 -3.23
N CYS A 267 -6.00 7.68 -3.80
CA CYS A 267 -5.19 7.47 -4.99
C CYS A 267 -4.13 6.38 -4.74
N PHE A 268 -3.39 6.47 -3.64
CA PHE A 268 -2.41 5.47 -3.23
C PHE A 268 -3.05 4.09 -3.08
N GLY A 269 -4.16 4.00 -2.35
CA GLY A 269 -4.86 2.73 -2.10
C GLY A 269 -5.38 2.04 -3.37
N HIS A 270 -5.66 2.78 -4.46
CA HIS A 270 -6.17 2.20 -5.71
C HIS A 270 -5.09 2.08 -6.80
N CYS A 271 -3.82 2.45 -6.52
CA CYS A 271 -2.75 2.45 -7.50
C CYS A 271 -2.20 1.02 -7.72
N SER A 272 -2.69 0.33 -8.75
CA SER A 272 -2.24 -1.00 -9.16
C SER A 272 -1.50 -1.02 -10.51
N GLN A 273 -1.28 0.15 -11.13
CA GLN A 273 -0.77 0.27 -12.51
C GLN A 273 0.63 -0.29 -12.67
N VAL A 274 1.46 -0.21 -11.64
CA VAL A 274 2.82 -0.76 -11.64
C VAL A 274 2.82 -2.27 -11.90
N GLN A 275 1.88 -2.99 -11.28
CA GLN A 275 1.79 -4.44 -11.39
C GLN A 275 0.87 -4.90 -12.53
N PHE A 276 0.00 -4.01 -13.04
CA PHE A 276 -0.98 -4.36 -14.07
C PHE A 276 -0.33 -4.90 -15.34
N ILE A 277 0.67 -4.21 -15.89
CA ILE A 277 1.31 -4.59 -17.15
C ILE A 277 2.03 -5.95 -17.03
N PRO A 278 2.89 -6.21 -16.02
CA PRO A 278 3.48 -7.54 -15.81
C PRO A 278 2.43 -8.65 -15.65
N ILE A 279 1.33 -8.41 -14.94
CA ILE A 279 0.25 -9.39 -14.75
C ILE A 279 -0.41 -9.73 -16.09
N VAL A 280 -0.70 -8.72 -16.91
CA VAL A 280 -1.31 -8.93 -18.24
C VAL A 280 -0.35 -9.62 -19.19
N ALA A 281 0.93 -9.29 -19.17
CA ALA A 281 1.98 -9.93 -19.97
C ALA A 281 2.13 -11.42 -19.64
N ASP A 282 2.01 -11.78 -18.36
CA ASP A 282 2.11 -13.16 -17.87
C ASP A 282 0.76 -13.93 -17.93
N MET A 283 -0.32 -13.26 -18.28
CA MET A 283 -1.65 -13.86 -18.32
C MET A 283 -1.82 -14.88 -19.44
N GLU A 284 -2.47 -16.02 -19.15
CA GLU A 284 -2.89 -16.97 -20.15
C GLU A 284 -3.94 -16.37 -21.09
N LYS A 285 -3.61 -16.20 -22.38
CA LYS A 285 -4.49 -15.62 -23.44
C LYS A 285 -5.06 -14.25 -23.04
N PRO A 286 -4.26 -13.17 -23.02
CA PRO A 286 -4.67 -11.83 -22.59
C PRO A 286 -5.58 -11.14 -23.63
N THR A 287 -6.83 -11.59 -23.74
CA THR A 287 -7.83 -10.92 -24.59
C THR A 287 -8.47 -9.73 -23.85
N LYS A 288 -8.94 -8.72 -24.59
CA LYS A 288 -9.61 -7.53 -24.00
C LYS A 288 -10.74 -7.90 -23.04
N LYS A 289 -11.54 -8.94 -23.36
CA LYS A 289 -12.62 -9.40 -22.47
C LYS A 289 -12.06 -10.00 -21.17
N ARG A 290 -11.06 -10.87 -21.27
CA ARG A 290 -10.46 -11.52 -20.08
C ARG A 290 -9.74 -10.51 -19.20
N VAL A 291 -8.99 -9.57 -19.78
CA VAL A 291 -8.35 -8.49 -19.01
C VAL A 291 -9.40 -7.58 -18.37
N GLY A 292 -10.46 -7.21 -19.10
CA GLY A 292 -11.59 -6.45 -18.52
C GLY A 292 -12.26 -7.20 -17.35
N THR A 293 -12.41 -8.51 -17.45
CA THR A 293 -12.92 -9.36 -16.36
C THR A 293 -11.98 -9.33 -15.13
N VAL A 294 -10.66 -9.41 -15.35
CA VAL A 294 -9.67 -9.32 -14.26
C VAL A 294 -9.77 -7.96 -13.57
N VAL A 295 -9.78 -6.86 -14.33
CA VAL A 295 -9.89 -5.51 -13.80
C VAL A 295 -11.18 -5.33 -12.99
N PHE A 296 -12.32 -5.74 -13.57
CA PHE A 296 -13.62 -5.60 -12.90
C PHE A 296 -13.66 -6.36 -11.56
N PHE A 297 -13.32 -7.64 -11.55
CA PHE A 297 -13.39 -8.44 -10.32
C PHE A 297 -12.32 -8.05 -9.30
N ALA A 298 -11.12 -7.65 -9.73
CA ALA A 298 -10.10 -7.15 -8.82
C ALA A 298 -10.56 -5.86 -8.11
N TYR A 299 -11.07 -4.86 -8.86
CA TYR A 299 -11.54 -3.62 -8.23
C TYR A 299 -12.84 -3.79 -7.45
N PHE A 300 -13.69 -4.73 -7.81
CA PHE A 300 -14.84 -5.11 -6.97
C PHE A 300 -14.39 -5.70 -5.63
N LEU A 301 -13.37 -6.56 -5.64
CA LEU A 301 -12.79 -7.14 -4.42
C LEU A 301 -12.11 -6.06 -3.56
N ILE A 302 -11.30 -5.18 -4.18
CA ILE A 302 -10.66 -4.03 -3.52
C ILE A 302 -11.72 -3.14 -2.87
N PHE A 303 -12.76 -2.76 -3.61
CA PHE A 303 -13.88 -1.97 -3.11
C PHE A 303 -14.52 -2.63 -1.89
N SER A 304 -14.84 -3.92 -1.98
CA SER A 304 -15.50 -4.65 -0.89
C SER A 304 -14.62 -4.67 0.37
N LEU A 305 -13.33 -4.99 0.24
CA LEU A 305 -12.39 -5.01 1.37
C LEU A 305 -12.23 -3.62 2.00
N TYR A 306 -12.07 -2.59 1.19
CA TYR A 306 -11.88 -1.22 1.68
C TYR A 306 -13.11 -0.68 2.38
N VAL A 307 -14.30 -0.89 1.79
CA VAL A 307 -15.56 -0.47 2.41
C VAL A 307 -15.79 -1.22 3.73
N MET A 308 -15.65 -2.55 3.74
CA MET A 308 -15.81 -3.33 4.97
C MET A 308 -14.86 -2.88 6.07
N ASN A 309 -13.57 -2.72 5.76
CA ASN A 309 -12.56 -2.29 6.72
C ASN A 309 -12.82 -0.86 7.24
N SER A 310 -12.99 0.10 6.33
CA SER A 310 -13.14 1.50 6.69
C SER A 310 -14.46 1.81 7.37
N MET A 311 -15.56 1.18 6.95
CA MET A 311 -16.86 1.38 7.61
C MET A 311 -16.86 0.76 9.01
N SER A 312 -16.22 -0.43 9.18
CA SER A 312 -16.07 -1.04 10.50
C SER A 312 -15.31 -0.12 11.47
N GLY A 313 -14.20 0.46 11.02
CA GLY A 313 -13.45 1.41 11.84
C GLY A 313 -14.18 2.74 12.03
N TYR A 314 -14.83 3.28 10.98
CA TYR A 314 -15.59 4.53 11.08
C TYR A 314 -16.73 4.43 12.09
N PHE A 315 -17.56 3.40 12.00
CA PHE A 315 -18.69 3.18 12.93
C PHE A 315 -18.23 2.69 14.30
N GLY A 316 -17.09 1.98 14.37
CA GLY A 316 -16.50 1.55 15.64
C GLY A 316 -15.92 2.71 16.46
N PHE A 317 -15.35 3.73 15.81
CA PHE A 317 -14.69 4.87 16.45
C PHE A 317 -15.39 6.20 16.15
N CYS A 318 -16.62 6.19 15.64
CA CYS A 318 -17.44 7.38 15.35
C CYS A 318 -16.72 8.45 14.49
N GLY A 319 -15.90 7.99 13.54
CA GLY A 319 -15.10 8.86 12.69
C GLY A 319 -13.74 9.27 13.24
N TYR A 320 -13.46 8.97 14.51
CA TYR A 320 -12.13 9.17 15.11
C TYR A 320 -11.30 7.89 14.95
N SER A 321 -10.30 7.92 14.12
CA SER A 321 -9.33 6.84 14.05
C SER A 321 -7.91 7.39 13.82
N ALA A 322 -6.93 6.72 14.38
CA ALA A 322 -5.53 6.98 14.12
C ALA A 322 -5.20 6.83 12.63
N SER A 323 -4.06 7.37 12.21
CA SER A 323 -3.57 7.24 10.82
C SER A 323 -3.40 5.78 10.39
N ASN A 324 -3.09 4.90 11.33
CA ASN A 324 -3.23 3.46 11.21
C ASN A 324 -4.40 3.03 12.12
N VAL A 325 -5.44 2.47 11.54
CA VAL A 325 -6.67 2.13 12.29
C VAL A 325 -6.42 1.14 13.44
N LEU A 326 -5.41 0.28 13.34
CA LEU A 326 -5.09 -0.68 14.39
C LEU A 326 -4.55 0.00 15.66
N ASP A 327 -3.94 1.18 15.53
CA ASP A 327 -3.49 1.98 16.68
C ASP A 327 -4.66 2.56 17.48
N SER A 328 -5.89 2.52 16.94
CA SER A 328 -7.11 2.95 17.65
C SER A 328 -7.69 1.87 18.57
N TYR A 329 -7.25 0.63 18.46
CA TYR A 329 -7.72 -0.46 19.31
C TYR A 329 -6.86 -0.61 20.57
N PRO A 330 -7.45 -1.04 21.71
CA PRO A 330 -6.70 -1.29 22.94
C PRO A 330 -5.49 -2.19 22.72
N ALA A 331 -4.37 -1.87 23.36
CA ALA A 331 -3.16 -2.68 23.28
C ALA A 331 -3.41 -4.11 23.76
N LEU A 332 -4.31 -4.31 24.74
CA LEU A 332 -4.62 -5.58 25.39
C LEU A 332 -5.70 -6.41 24.67
N ASP A 333 -6.17 -5.99 23.50
CA ASP A 333 -7.12 -6.78 22.73
C ASP A 333 -6.46 -7.99 22.06
N LYS A 334 -6.81 -9.20 22.54
CA LYS A 334 -6.23 -10.48 22.05
C LYS A 334 -6.51 -10.75 20.57
N LEU A 335 -7.70 -10.39 20.05
CA LEU A 335 -8.02 -10.60 18.64
C LEU A 335 -7.25 -9.63 17.76
N ILE A 336 -7.15 -8.39 18.18
CA ILE A 336 -6.38 -7.39 17.47
C ILE A 336 -4.88 -7.70 17.53
N LEU A 337 -4.36 -8.21 18.67
CA LEU A 337 -2.97 -8.66 18.77
C LEU A 337 -2.61 -9.69 17.70
N VAL A 338 -3.46 -10.71 17.52
CA VAL A 338 -3.24 -11.71 16.45
C VAL A 338 -3.21 -11.02 15.07
N GLY A 339 -4.10 -10.07 14.83
CA GLY A 339 -4.11 -9.27 13.61
C GLY A 339 -2.83 -8.46 13.40
N ARG A 340 -2.35 -7.79 14.45
CA ARG A 340 -1.09 -7.03 14.44
C ARG A 340 0.11 -7.90 14.07
N LEU A 341 0.22 -9.08 14.67
CA LEU A 341 1.29 -10.03 14.36
C LEU A 341 1.20 -10.56 12.93
N ILE A 342 -0.01 -10.91 12.45
CA ILE A 342 -0.19 -11.41 11.09
C ILE A 342 0.16 -10.33 10.06
N ILE A 343 -0.28 -9.09 10.26
CA ILE A 343 0.00 -8.02 9.30
C ILE A 343 1.47 -7.63 9.32
N SER A 344 2.10 -7.54 10.49
CA SER A 344 3.55 -7.30 10.60
C SER A 344 4.35 -8.36 9.86
N PHE A 345 4.02 -9.63 10.06
CA PHE A 345 4.64 -10.75 9.37
C PHE A 345 4.41 -10.65 7.84
N ALA A 346 3.18 -10.42 7.41
CA ALA A 346 2.83 -10.27 6.00
C ALA A 346 3.61 -9.12 5.34
N LEU A 347 3.71 -7.97 6.00
CA LEU A 347 4.43 -6.80 5.50
C LEU A 347 5.94 -7.03 5.45
N CYS A 348 6.53 -7.74 6.41
CA CYS A 348 7.94 -8.13 6.37
C CYS A 348 8.30 -8.92 5.11
N PHE A 349 7.37 -9.72 4.57
CA PHE A 349 7.57 -10.47 3.33
C PHE A 349 7.09 -9.72 2.07
N THR A 350 6.18 -8.76 2.21
CA THR A 350 5.74 -7.92 1.09
C THR A 350 6.76 -6.81 0.78
N PHE A 351 7.45 -6.30 1.79
CA PHE A 351 8.52 -5.31 1.65
C PHE A 351 9.57 -5.71 0.60
N PRO A 352 10.15 -6.94 0.61
CA PRO A 352 11.10 -7.37 -0.41
C PRO A 352 10.59 -7.35 -1.84
N LEU A 353 9.26 -7.51 -2.06
CA LEU A 353 8.67 -7.44 -3.41
C LEU A 353 8.80 -6.03 -4.00
N TYR A 354 8.46 -5.01 -3.22
CA TYR A 354 8.64 -3.62 -3.64
C TYR A 354 10.12 -3.23 -3.66
N GLY A 355 10.90 -3.71 -2.69
CA GLY A 355 12.36 -3.53 -2.64
C GLY A 355 13.08 -4.09 -3.87
N TYR A 356 12.60 -5.21 -4.43
CA TYR A 356 13.13 -5.75 -5.68
C TYR A 356 12.89 -4.79 -6.85
N SER A 357 11.71 -4.22 -6.97
CA SER A 357 11.40 -3.23 -8.01
C SER A 357 12.29 -1.98 -7.90
N VAL A 358 12.56 -1.52 -6.67
CA VAL A 358 13.50 -0.43 -6.39
C VAL A 358 14.92 -0.81 -6.83
N ARG A 359 15.39 -1.99 -6.46
CA ARG A 359 16.71 -2.49 -6.85
C ARG A 359 16.86 -2.59 -8.36
N GLU A 360 15.86 -3.13 -9.07
CA GLU A 360 15.89 -3.22 -10.53
C GLU A 360 15.93 -1.86 -11.19
N ALA A 361 15.18 -0.89 -10.70
CA ALA A 361 15.22 0.47 -11.21
C ALA A 361 16.63 1.11 -11.05
N ILE A 362 17.26 0.93 -9.87
CA ILE A 362 18.63 1.40 -9.63
C ILE A 362 19.63 0.71 -10.59
N VAL A 363 19.51 -0.61 -10.74
CA VAL A 363 20.40 -1.38 -11.63
C VAL A 363 20.31 -0.92 -13.07
N LYS A 364 19.11 -0.62 -13.56
CA LYS A 364 18.88 -0.09 -14.92
C LYS A 364 19.39 1.34 -15.05
N MET A 365 19.06 2.21 -14.08
CA MET A 365 19.41 3.64 -14.11
C MET A 365 20.92 3.87 -14.09
N PHE A 366 21.65 3.06 -13.33
CA PHE A 366 23.12 3.15 -13.22
C PHE A 366 23.87 2.14 -14.09
N HIS A 367 23.20 1.44 -15.02
CA HIS A 367 23.78 0.42 -15.91
C HIS A 367 24.57 -0.68 -15.17
N LEU A 368 24.10 -1.08 -13.99
CA LEU A 368 24.75 -2.06 -13.12
C LEU A 368 24.41 -3.53 -13.47
N GLN A 369 23.91 -3.82 -14.67
CA GLN A 369 23.39 -5.13 -15.08
C GLN A 369 24.43 -6.25 -15.01
N ASN A 370 25.70 -5.93 -15.24
CA ASN A 370 26.83 -6.88 -15.24
C ASN A 370 27.71 -6.77 -13.98
N THR A 371 27.18 -6.24 -12.88
CA THR A 371 27.96 -6.02 -11.67
C THR A 371 27.97 -7.22 -10.75
N ALA A 372 29.03 -7.33 -9.94
CA ALA A 372 29.17 -8.37 -8.93
C ALA A 372 28.02 -8.30 -7.91
N TYR A 373 27.55 -9.47 -7.44
CA TYR A 373 26.42 -9.60 -6.52
C TYR A 373 26.55 -8.74 -5.26
N TRP A 374 27.74 -8.58 -4.71
CA TRP A 374 27.96 -7.77 -3.51
C TRP A 374 27.57 -6.29 -3.69
N LYS A 375 27.73 -5.73 -4.91
CA LYS A 375 27.27 -4.35 -5.19
C LYS A 375 25.74 -4.25 -5.19
N LEU A 376 25.05 -5.27 -5.72
CA LEU A 376 23.59 -5.34 -5.67
C LEU A 376 23.08 -5.52 -4.23
N ALA A 377 23.79 -6.34 -3.43
CA ALA A 377 23.50 -6.50 -2.02
C ALA A 377 23.68 -5.18 -1.27
N LEU A 378 24.75 -4.44 -1.53
CA LEU A 378 24.99 -3.12 -0.93
C LEU A 378 23.86 -2.13 -1.24
N VAL A 379 23.44 -2.05 -2.50
CA VAL A 379 22.30 -1.20 -2.92
C VAL A 379 21.04 -1.59 -2.13
N THR A 380 20.76 -2.89 -2.01
CA THR A 380 19.59 -3.37 -1.26
C THR A 380 19.69 -3.02 0.23
N ILE A 381 20.86 -3.19 0.85
CA ILE A 381 21.08 -2.84 2.25
C ILE A 381 20.86 -1.34 2.49
N VAL A 382 21.47 -0.49 1.65
CA VAL A 382 21.31 0.97 1.77
C VAL A 382 19.85 1.36 1.64
N MET A 383 19.12 0.79 0.67
CA MET A 383 17.69 1.05 0.48
C MET A 383 16.87 0.63 1.70
N VAL A 384 17.07 -0.60 2.20
CA VAL A 384 16.37 -1.11 3.38
C VAL A 384 16.64 -0.21 4.58
N LEU A 385 17.89 0.12 4.86
CA LEU A 385 18.26 1.00 5.98
C LEU A 385 17.65 2.41 5.83
N SER A 386 17.60 2.96 4.62
CA SER A 386 16.96 4.28 4.39
C SER A 386 15.46 4.24 4.72
N CYS A 387 14.73 3.20 4.28
CA CYS A 387 13.31 3.05 4.61
C CYS A 387 13.10 2.83 6.11
N MET A 388 14.01 2.10 6.77
CA MET A 388 13.97 1.88 8.21
C MET A 388 14.17 3.18 8.98
N THR A 389 15.13 4.01 8.56
CA THR A 389 15.36 5.34 9.17
C THR A 389 14.07 6.16 9.14
N VAL A 390 13.35 6.17 8.01
CA VAL A 390 12.03 6.81 7.95
C VAL A 390 11.06 6.16 8.94
N GLY A 391 11.00 4.83 9.02
CA GLY A 391 10.14 4.12 9.97
C GLY A 391 10.44 4.41 11.44
N ILE A 392 11.70 4.73 11.80
CA ILE A 392 12.10 5.09 13.16
C ILE A 392 11.67 6.52 13.51
N PHE A 393 11.89 7.48 12.60
CA PHE A 393 11.69 8.90 12.89
C PHE A 393 10.27 9.39 12.60
N PHE A 394 9.51 8.71 11.75
CA PHE A 394 8.15 9.11 11.40
C PHE A 394 7.13 8.12 11.94
N ASN A 395 6.10 8.65 12.61
CA ASN A 395 5.01 7.86 13.19
C ASN A 395 3.71 8.01 12.38
N ASP A 396 3.53 9.13 11.67
CA ASP A 396 2.30 9.39 10.92
C ASP A 396 2.33 8.72 9.53
N LEU A 397 1.64 7.59 9.46
CA LEU A 397 1.45 6.83 8.24
C LEU A 397 0.69 7.61 7.16
N SER A 398 -0.30 8.43 7.57
CA SER A 398 -1.11 9.25 6.67
C SER A 398 -0.27 10.21 5.83
N THR A 399 0.71 10.86 6.44
CA THR A 399 1.58 11.82 5.75
C THR A 399 2.45 11.13 4.70
N VAL A 400 3.08 10.00 5.04
CA VAL A 400 3.93 9.25 4.09
C VAL A 400 3.11 8.73 2.92
N ILE A 401 1.96 8.12 3.20
CA ILE A 401 1.04 7.61 2.16
C ILE A 401 0.45 8.77 1.36
N GLY A 402 0.10 9.89 2.01
CA GLY A 402 -0.43 11.08 1.36
C GLY A 402 0.53 11.67 0.34
N ILE A 403 1.79 11.90 0.71
CA ILE A 403 2.82 12.40 -0.21
C ILE A 403 3.08 11.41 -1.35
N THR A 404 3.22 10.12 -1.01
CA THR A 404 3.46 9.06 -2.00
C THR A 404 2.31 8.96 -3.00
N GLY A 405 1.07 9.04 -2.52
CA GLY A 405 -0.14 9.00 -3.35
C GLY A 405 -0.33 10.25 -4.19
N ALA A 406 -0.05 11.45 -3.61
CA ALA A 406 -0.21 12.72 -4.31
C ALA A 406 0.71 12.82 -5.52
N ILE A 407 2.00 12.64 -5.34
CA ILE A 407 3.00 12.86 -6.39
C ILE A 407 3.13 11.63 -7.28
N PHE A 408 3.48 10.49 -6.68
CA PHE A 408 3.86 9.31 -7.44
C PHE A 408 2.66 8.45 -7.82
N GLY A 409 1.69 8.27 -6.90
CA GLY A 409 0.45 7.55 -7.17
C GLY A 409 -0.38 8.21 -8.24
N ALA A 410 -0.60 9.54 -8.18
CA ALA A 410 -1.32 10.28 -9.21
C ALA A 410 -0.58 10.24 -10.56
N SER A 411 0.76 10.28 -10.55
CA SER A 411 1.55 10.13 -11.77
C SER A 411 1.37 8.76 -12.41
N LEU A 412 1.44 7.69 -11.63
CA LEU A 412 1.30 6.30 -12.12
C LEU A 412 -0.12 5.96 -12.53
N MET A 413 -1.13 6.44 -11.80
CA MET A 413 -2.53 6.11 -12.03
C MET A 413 -3.20 7.00 -13.08
N ALA A 414 -2.79 8.27 -13.20
CA ALA A 414 -3.48 9.23 -14.06
C ALA A 414 -2.56 9.88 -15.12
N ILE A 415 -1.45 10.49 -14.71
CA ILE A 415 -0.62 11.31 -15.62
C ILE A 415 0.03 10.43 -16.70
N ILE A 416 0.76 9.39 -16.31
CA ILE A 416 1.48 8.53 -17.25
C ILE A 416 0.52 7.77 -18.17
N PRO A 417 -0.57 7.10 -17.69
CA PRO A 417 -1.52 6.44 -18.57
C PRO A 417 -2.17 7.41 -19.57
N SER A 418 -2.51 8.63 -19.14
CA SER A 418 -3.11 9.63 -20.04
C SER A 418 -2.15 10.09 -21.13
N LEU A 419 -0.89 10.36 -20.81
CA LEU A 419 0.12 10.76 -21.79
C LEU A 419 0.37 9.62 -22.81
N LEU A 420 0.52 8.40 -22.34
CA LEU A 420 0.70 7.22 -23.19
C LEU A 420 -0.50 7.03 -24.12
N PHE A 421 -1.72 7.12 -23.58
CA PHE A 421 -2.95 6.94 -24.32
C PHE A 421 -3.20 8.09 -25.32
N PHE A 422 -2.84 9.32 -24.97
CA PHE A 422 -2.91 10.47 -25.84
C PHE A 422 -2.04 10.29 -27.09
N LYS A 423 -0.76 9.93 -26.89
CA LYS A 423 0.19 9.67 -27.99
C LYS A 423 -0.23 8.44 -28.82
N TRP A 424 -0.67 7.37 -28.16
CA TRP A 424 -1.21 6.18 -28.83
C TRP A 424 -2.39 6.54 -29.73
N THR A 425 -3.36 7.34 -29.26
CA THR A 425 -4.51 7.81 -30.04
C THR A 425 -4.08 8.65 -31.26
N LYS A 426 -2.97 9.38 -31.14
CA LYS A 426 -2.41 10.16 -32.26
C LYS A 426 -1.79 9.28 -33.33
N ILE A 427 -1.10 8.20 -32.92
CA ILE A 427 -0.35 7.31 -33.82
C ILE A 427 -1.30 6.31 -34.51
N THR A 428 -2.36 5.88 -33.81
CA THR A 428 -3.28 4.87 -34.30
C THR A 428 -4.51 5.48 -34.98
N ASP A 429 -5.01 4.80 -36.01
CA ASP A 429 -6.23 5.26 -36.73
C ASP A 429 -7.50 4.73 -36.04
N CYS A 430 -7.83 5.32 -34.87
CA CYS A 430 -8.96 4.91 -34.05
C CYS A 430 -10.26 5.61 -34.50
N LYS A 431 -11.40 4.86 -34.55
CA LYS A 431 -12.73 5.41 -34.92
C LYS A 431 -13.23 6.55 -34.02
N HIS A 432 -12.80 6.59 -32.76
CA HIS A 432 -13.31 7.55 -31.75
C HIS A 432 -12.19 8.42 -31.14
N LYS A 433 -11.37 9.06 -32.00
CA LYS A 433 -10.24 9.89 -31.55
C LYS A 433 -10.65 10.98 -30.57
N TRP A 434 -11.77 11.66 -30.82
CA TRP A 434 -12.25 12.74 -29.95
C TRP A 434 -12.51 12.28 -28.52
N TRP A 435 -13.26 11.18 -28.36
CA TRP A 435 -13.52 10.60 -27.02
C TRP A 435 -12.24 10.16 -26.31
N ASN A 436 -11.30 9.60 -27.04
CA ASN A 436 -10.01 9.21 -26.44
C ASN A 436 -9.22 10.42 -25.97
N TYR A 437 -9.20 11.49 -26.74
CA TYR A 437 -8.54 12.74 -26.33
C TYR A 437 -9.22 13.39 -25.13
N THR A 438 -10.55 13.46 -25.11
CA THR A 438 -11.32 14.00 -23.98
C THR A 438 -11.04 13.19 -22.71
N LEU A 439 -11.07 11.87 -22.80
CA LEU A 439 -10.77 10.99 -21.67
C LEU A 439 -9.34 11.18 -21.17
N ALA A 440 -8.36 11.18 -22.06
CA ALA A 440 -6.95 11.40 -21.71
C ALA A 440 -6.74 12.79 -21.06
N SER A 441 -7.35 13.83 -21.60
CA SER A 441 -7.26 15.19 -21.05
C SER A 441 -7.88 15.29 -19.65
N PHE A 442 -9.02 14.64 -19.43
CA PHE A 442 -9.68 14.58 -18.12
C PHE A 442 -8.75 13.90 -17.07
N TYR A 443 -8.15 12.74 -17.41
CA TYR A 443 -7.22 12.03 -16.53
C TYR A 443 -5.96 12.84 -16.25
N LEU A 444 -5.41 13.51 -17.27
CA LEU A 444 -4.24 14.36 -17.12
C LEU A 444 -4.51 15.52 -16.17
N LEU A 445 -5.64 16.23 -16.38
CA LEU A 445 -6.03 17.37 -15.55
C LEU A 445 -6.24 16.93 -14.10
N LEU A 446 -7.00 15.85 -13.88
CA LEU A 446 -7.26 15.34 -12.54
C LEU A 446 -5.99 14.85 -11.86
N GLY A 447 -5.11 14.17 -12.59
CA GLY A 447 -3.81 13.73 -12.08
C GLY A 447 -2.92 14.91 -11.66
N LEU A 448 -2.88 15.99 -12.44
CA LEU A 448 -2.14 17.20 -12.09
C LEU A 448 -2.74 17.92 -10.88
N VAL A 449 -4.06 18.03 -10.81
CA VAL A 449 -4.73 18.59 -9.63
C VAL A 449 -4.41 17.77 -8.38
N MET A 450 -4.50 16.44 -8.43
CA MET A 450 -4.17 15.59 -7.30
C MET A 450 -2.69 15.72 -6.91
N ALA A 451 -1.78 15.79 -7.88
CA ALA A 451 -0.35 15.92 -7.60
C ALA A 451 -0.02 17.27 -6.93
N VAL A 452 -0.56 18.37 -7.42
CA VAL A 452 -0.24 19.71 -6.89
C VAL A 452 -0.99 19.99 -5.61
N VAL A 453 -2.34 19.94 -5.67
CA VAL A 453 -3.18 20.30 -4.51
C VAL A 453 -3.01 19.31 -3.38
N GLY A 454 -2.97 17.99 -3.70
CA GLY A 454 -2.75 16.94 -2.71
C GLY A 454 -1.43 17.10 -1.97
N THR A 455 -0.34 17.43 -2.69
CA THR A 455 0.97 17.65 -2.06
C THR A 455 0.96 18.88 -1.16
N VAL A 456 0.45 20.01 -1.65
CA VAL A 456 0.39 21.25 -0.85
C VAL A 456 -0.42 21.05 0.42
N VAL A 457 -1.61 20.46 0.32
CA VAL A 457 -2.47 20.25 1.50
C VAL A 457 -1.88 19.23 2.47
N THR A 458 -1.16 18.22 1.99
CA THR A 458 -0.50 17.23 2.86
C THR A 458 0.71 17.82 3.60
N LEU A 459 1.45 18.76 2.98
CA LEU A 459 2.63 19.40 3.58
C LEU A 459 2.30 20.58 4.51
N VAL A 460 1.17 21.27 4.28
CA VAL A 460 0.75 22.44 5.08
C VAL A 460 -0.03 22.02 6.34
N LYS A 461 -0.32 20.73 6.48
CA LYS A 461 -1.00 20.13 7.62
C LYS A 461 -0.05 19.95 8.81
#